data_0841de6e47d083e9d885a13a3c10bbbe
#
_entry.id   0841de6e47d083e9d885a13a3c10bbbe
#
_cell.length_a   1.000
_cell.length_b   1.000
_cell.length_c   1.000
_cell.angle_alpha   90.00
_cell.angle_beta   90.00
_cell.angle_gamma   90.00
#
_symmetry.space_group_name_H-M   'P 1'
#
loop_
_entity.id
_entity.type
_entity.pdbx_description
1 polymer ?
#
loop_
_entity_poly.entity_id
_entity_poly.type
_entity_poly.pdbx_seq_one_letter_code
_entity_poly.pdbx_strand_id
1 'polypeptide(L)'
;MNETKTQWEPIGLERFSHLEDKLFRMVEEFKVIRKDNESLRNENSKLKEQLQTSRENEAATQESLAHFQKEREDLRGRVEKALSLLATLEAQEAL
;
A
#
# COMPACT_ATOMS: atom_id res chain seq x y z
N MET A 1 58.75 -1.08 38.85
CA MET A 1 57.82 -2.10 38.27
C MET A 1 56.39 -1.97 38.76
N ASN A 2 56.17 -1.72 40.03
CA ASN A 2 54.82 -1.53 40.58
C ASN A 2 54.13 -0.26 40.10
N GLU A 3 54.90 0.80 39.85
CA GLU A 3 54.37 2.06 39.33
C GLU A 3 53.86 1.96 37.88
N THR A 4 54.48 1.12 37.07
CA THR A 4 54.05 0.88 35.69
C THR A 4 52.75 0.10 35.64
N LYS A 5 52.55 -0.88 36.53
CA LYS A 5 51.31 -1.60 36.66
C LYS A 5 50.15 -0.72 37.10
N THR A 6 50.39 0.17 38.07
CA THR A 6 49.38 1.10 38.58
C THR A 6 48.97 2.16 37.58
N GLN A 7 49.80 2.51 36.63
CA GLN A 7 49.47 3.45 35.54
C GLN A 7 48.69 2.81 34.42
N TRP A 8 48.91 1.54 34.14
CA TRP A 8 48.23 0.80 33.08
C TRP A 8 46.82 0.34 33.47
N GLU A 9 46.60 -0.10 34.70
CA GLU A 9 45.32 -0.59 35.19
C GLU A 9 44.20 0.45 35.09
N PRO A 10 44.36 1.74 35.50
CA PRO A 10 43.31 2.74 35.35
C PRO A 10 42.96 3.03 33.89
N ILE A 11 43.96 3.07 33.02
CA ILE A 11 43.75 3.27 31.58
C ILE A 11 43.05 2.10 30.94
N GLY A 12 43.39 0.87 31.33
CA GLY A 12 42.75 -0.33 30.88
C GLY A 12 41.29 -0.43 31.30
N LEU A 13 41.02 -0.08 32.56
CA LEU A 13 39.63 -0.03 33.09
C LEU A 13 38.80 1.06 32.45
N GLU A 14 39.34 2.21 32.18
CA GLU A 14 38.65 3.28 31.45
C GLU A 14 38.32 2.87 30.03
N ARG A 15 39.25 2.25 29.34
CA ARG A 15 39.02 1.73 27.98
C ARG A 15 37.97 0.63 27.97
N PHE A 16 38.02 -0.25 28.95
CA PHE A 16 37.03 -1.32 29.11
C PHE A 16 35.63 -0.74 29.38
N SER A 17 35.55 0.24 30.28
CA SER A 17 34.30 0.94 30.57
C SER A 17 33.74 1.64 29.34
N HIS A 18 34.60 2.27 28.55
CA HIS A 18 34.21 2.87 27.26
C HIS A 18 33.66 1.84 26.26
N LEU A 19 34.31 0.68 26.20
CA LEU A 19 33.82 -0.42 25.35
C LEU A 19 32.47 -0.96 25.81
N GLU A 20 32.29 -1.11 27.12
CA GLU A 20 31.00 -1.51 27.68
C GLU A 20 29.90 -0.52 27.31
N ASP A 21 30.16 0.78 27.49
CA ASP A 21 29.19 1.82 27.13
C ASP A 21 28.85 1.81 25.65
N LYS A 22 29.84 1.60 24.78
CA LYS A 22 29.61 1.47 23.34
C LYS A 22 28.79 0.23 23.00
N LEU A 23 29.10 -0.89 23.64
CA LEU A 23 28.33 -2.13 23.47
C LEU A 23 26.88 -1.95 23.92
N PHE A 24 26.66 -1.30 25.05
CA PHE A 24 25.32 -0.99 25.53
C PHE A 24 24.53 -0.13 24.55
N ARG A 25 25.15 0.91 24.01
CA ARG A 25 24.53 1.76 22.98
C ARG A 25 24.22 1.00 21.72
N MET A 26 25.13 0.15 21.27
CA MET A 26 24.92 -0.68 20.08
C MET A 26 23.76 -1.65 20.26
N VAL A 27 23.66 -2.27 21.45
CA VAL A 27 22.56 -3.18 21.77
C VAL A 27 21.22 -2.43 21.79
N GLU A 28 21.19 -1.25 22.40
CA GLU A 28 19.99 -0.41 22.43
C GLU A 28 19.58 0.06 21.03
N GLU A 29 20.53 0.50 20.24
CA GLU A 29 20.30 0.86 18.83
C GLU A 29 19.79 -0.34 18.02
N PHE A 30 20.37 -1.50 18.23
CA PHE A 30 19.95 -2.72 17.57
C PHE A 30 18.50 -3.10 17.91
N LYS A 31 18.13 -2.96 19.18
CA LYS A 31 16.75 -3.22 19.63
C LYS A 31 15.77 -2.25 18.97
N VAL A 32 16.12 -0.97 18.87
CA VAL A 32 15.31 0.04 18.19
C VAL A 32 15.15 -0.29 16.72
N ILE A 33 16.24 -0.60 16.03
CA ILE A 33 16.23 -0.97 14.61
C ILE A 33 15.38 -2.22 14.37
N ARG A 34 15.51 -3.21 15.23
CA ARG A 34 14.72 -4.45 15.13
C ARG A 34 13.23 -4.18 15.29
N LYS A 35 12.87 -3.33 16.25
CA LYS A 35 11.49 -2.93 16.50
C LYS A 35 10.92 -2.15 15.31
N ASP A 36 11.70 -1.21 14.79
CA ASP A 36 11.33 -0.43 13.61
C ASP A 36 11.17 -1.33 12.39
N ASN A 37 12.05 -2.31 12.24
CA ASN A 37 11.99 -3.26 11.15
C ASN A 37 10.72 -4.12 11.21
N GLU A 38 10.33 -4.60 12.39
CA GLU A 38 9.07 -5.33 12.58
C GLU A 38 7.86 -4.44 12.26
N SER A 39 7.88 -3.22 12.75
CA SER A 39 6.83 -2.24 12.49
C SER A 39 6.68 -1.95 10.99
N LEU A 40 7.79 -1.73 10.31
CA LEU A 40 7.82 -1.49 8.86
C LEU A 40 7.36 -2.70 8.06
N ARG A 41 7.71 -3.90 8.47
CA ARG A 41 7.24 -5.14 7.83
C ARG A 41 5.73 -5.30 7.95
N ASN A 42 5.19 -5.02 9.14
CA ASN A 42 3.75 -5.09 9.40
C ASN A 42 3.01 -4.04 8.57
N GLU A 43 3.53 -2.83 8.54
CA GLU A 43 2.97 -1.74 7.74
C GLU A 43 3.02 -2.06 6.25
N ASN A 44 4.14 -2.60 5.78
CA ASN A 44 4.30 -3.00 4.39
C ASN A 44 3.32 -4.10 3.98
N SER A 45 3.13 -5.10 4.86
CA SER A 45 2.16 -6.17 4.65
C SER A 45 0.74 -5.62 4.57
N LYS A 46 0.40 -4.71 5.46
CA LYS A 46 -0.91 -4.05 5.51
C LYS A 46 -1.16 -3.22 4.25
N LEU A 47 -0.16 -2.47 3.80
CA LEU A 47 -0.25 -1.67 2.58
C LEU A 47 -0.43 -2.54 1.34
N LYS A 48 0.24 -3.69 1.28
CA LYS A 48 0.07 -4.66 0.19
C LYS A 48 -1.35 -5.21 0.14
N GLU A 49 -1.93 -5.54 1.30
CA GLU A 49 -3.32 -5.99 1.37
C GLU A 49 -4.30 -4.89 0.93
N GLN A 50 -4.09 -3.67 1.38
CA GLN A 50 -4.91 -2.53 0.99
C GLN A 50 -4.81 -2.25 -0.51
N LEU A 51 -3.62 -2.37 -1.08
CA LEU A 51 -3.41 -2.22 -2.51
C LEU A 51 -4.14 -3.29 -3.30
N GLN A 52 -4.07 -4.53 -2.86
CA GLN A 52 -4.76 -5.66 -3.51
C GLN A 52 -6.27 -5.45 -3.48
N THR A 53 -6.82 -5.09 -2.33
CA THR A 53 -8.25 -4.79 -2.18
C THR A 53 -8.68 -3.64 -3.08
N SER A 54 -7.88 -2.58 -3.14
CA SER A 54 -8.14 -1.43 -4.00
C SER A 54 -8.15 -1.81 -5.48
N ARG A 55 -7.21 -2.65 -5.91
CA ARG A 55 -7.15 -3.14 -7.29
C ARG A 55 -8.35 -4.01 -7.65
N GLU A 56 -8.77 -4.87 -6.73
CA GLU A 56 -9.96 -5.71 -6.92
C GLU A 56 -11.23 -4.87 -7.03
N ASN A 57 -11.37 -3.86 -6.17
CA ASN A 57 -12.48 -2.93 -6.22
C ASN A 57 -12.50 -2.11 -7.51
N GLU A 58 -11.34 -1.66 -7.96
CA GLU A 58 -11.19 -0.93 -9.22
C GLU A 58 -11.60 -1.81 -10.41
N ALA A 59 -11.13 -3.05 -10.45
CA ALA A 59 -11.49 -4.00 -11.50
C ALA A 59 -12.99 -4.28 -11.53
N ALA A 60 -13.61 -4.48 -10.36
CA ALA A 60 -15.05 -4.69 -10.23
C ALA A 60 -15.84 -3.45 -10.67
N THR A 61 -15.35 -2.26 -10.34
CA THR A 61 -15.98 -1.00 -10.74
C THR A 61 -15.89 -0.80 -12.25
N GLN A 62 -14.75 -1.11 -12.87
CA GLN A 62 -14.58 -1.03 -14.32
C GLN A 62 -15.50 -2.01 -15.06
N GLU A 63 -15.63 -3.21 -14.53
CA GLU A 63 -16.52 -4.22 -15.10
C GLU A 63 -17.98 -3.78 -15.03
N SER A 64 -18.40 -3.24 -13.88
CA SER A 64 -19.74 -2.69 -13.70
C SER A 64 -20.00 -1.52 -14.65
N LEU A 65 -19.02 -0.64 -14.81
CA LEU A 65 -19.11 0.50 -15.71
C LEU A 65 -19.28 0.06 -17.17
N ALA A 66 -18.49 -0.92 -17.60
CA ALA A 66 -18.59 -1.49 -18.95
C ALA A 66 -19.96 -2.12 -19.18
N HIS A 67 -20.49 -2.82 -18.17
CA HIS A 67 -21.82 -3.44 -18.22
C HIS A 67 -22.92 -2.37 -18.36
N PHE A 68 -22.89 -1.31 -17.57
CA PHE A 68 -23.83 -0.20 -17.65
C PHE A 68 -23.76 0.54 -18.98
N GLN A 69 -22.56 0.73 -19.51
CA GLN A 69 -22.37 1.36 -20.81
C GLN A 69 -23.02 0.53 -21.94
N LYS A 70 -22.85 -0.79 -21.87
CA LYS A 70 -23.46 -1.73 -22.82
C LYS A 70 -24.99 -1.71 -22.73
N GLU A 71 -25.54 -1.74 -21.52
CA GLU A 71 -26.99 -1.63 -21.30
C GLU A 71 -27.54 -0.31 -21.84
N ARG A 72 -26.83 0.76 -21.60
CA ARG A 72 -27.19 2.09 -22.11
C ARG A 72 -27.24 2.13 -23.63
N GLU A 73 -26.25 1.55 -24.30
CA GLU A 73 -26.23 1.45 -25.76
C GLU A 73 -27.36 0.60 -26.30
N ASP A 74 -27.63 -0.52 -25.66
CA ASP A 74 -28.74 -1.41 -26.04
C ASP A 74 -30.10 -0.67 -25.89
N LEU A 75 -30.26 0.06 -24.79
CA LEU A 75 -31.49 0.81 -24.53
C LEU A 75 -31.66 1.94 -25.55
N ARG A 76 -30.56 2.63 -25.88
CA ARG A 76 -30.54 3.69 -26.89
C ARG A 76 -30.96 3.13 -28.26
N GLY A 77 -30.41 1.99 -28.63
CA GLY A 77 -30.79 1.29 -29.89
C GLY A 77 -32.27 0.93 -29.95
N ARG A 78 -32.83 0.44 -28.85
CA ARG A 78 -34.27 0.13 -28.74
C ARG A 78 -35.15 1.37 -28.86
N VAL A 79 -34.74 2.46 -28.21
CA VAL A 79 -35.47 3.73 -28.30
C VAL A 79 -35.44 4.29 -29.72
N GLU A 80 -34.30 4.29 -30.37
CA GLU A 80 -34.13 4.72 -31.76
C GLU A 80 -35.01 3.89 -32.72
N LYS A 81 -35.02 2.58 -32.51
CA LYS A 81 -35.84 1.66 -33.31
C LYS A 81 -37.34 1.92 -33.12
N ALA A 82 -37.75 2.12 -31.87
CA ALA A 82 -39.14 2.45 -31.55
C ALA A 82 -39.59 3.77 -32.19
N LEU A 83 -38.75 4.78 -32.10
CA LEU A 83 -38.98 6.11 -32.73
C LEU A 83 -39.08 5.99 -34.23
N SER A 84 -38.23 5.19 -34.84
CA SER A 84 -38.28 4.93 -36.29
C SER A 84 -39.56 4.23 -36.73
N LEU A 85 -40.03 3.25 -35.96
CA LEU A 85 -41.28 2.57 -36.21
C LEU A 85 -42.49 3.49 -36.06
N LEU A 86 -42.48 4.38 -35.04
CA LEU A 86 -43.55 5.36 -34.85
C LEU A 86 -43.61 6.36 -36.00
N ALA A 87 -42.46 6.81 -36.47
CA ALA A 87 -42.36 7.72 -37.61
C ALA A 87 -42.91 7.07 -38.89
N THR A 88 -42.66 5.78 -39.09
CA THR A 88 -43.20 5.03 -40.23
C THR A 88 -44.72 4.87 -40.13
N LEU A 89 -45.24 4.61 -38.95
CA LEU A 89 -46.68 4.53 -38.70
C LEU A 89 -47.40 5.85 -38.93
N GLU A 90 -46.82 6.94 -38.46
CA GLU A 90 -47.34 8.29 -38.67
C GLU A 90 -47.40 8.65 -40.17
N ALA A 91 -46.35 8.29 -40.89
CA ALA A 91 -46.29 8.47 -42.34
C ALA A 91 -47.40 7.67 -43.08
N GLN A 92 -47.67 6.43 -42.63
CA GLN A 92 -48.75 5.63 -43.20
C GLN A 92 -50.14 6.15 -42.88
N GLU A 93 -50.38 6.71 -41.71
CA GLU A 93 -51.62 7.35 -41.33
C GLU A 93 -51.90 8.64 -42.11
N ALA A 94 -50.85 9.37 -42.48
CA ALA A 94 -50.97 10.59 -43.28
C ALA A 94 -51.31 10.35 -44.75
N LEU A 95 -51.14 9.15 -45.19
CA LEU A 95 -51.56 8.71 -46.55
C LEU A 95 -53.02 8.30 -46.59
#